data_ad7d9e3e724555c9549bad196ba64706
#
_entry.id   ad7d9e3e724555c9549bad196ba64706
#
_cell.length_a   1.000
_cell.length_b   1.000
_cell.length_c   1.000
_cell.angle_alpha   90.00
_cell.angle_beta   90.00
_cell.angle_gamma   90.00
#
_symmetry.space_group_name_H-M   'P 1'
#
loop_
_entity.id
_entity.type
_entity.pdbx_description
1 polymer ?
#
loop_
_entity_poly.entity_id
_entity_poly.type
_entity_poly.pdbx_seq_one_letter_code
_entity_poly.pdbx_strand_id
1 'polypeptide(L)'
;MGTKRRKKKSPLISLAVFVVTALAIAIPGAVGISRAFNAELEGVSRNAALTTSLTERSPDFENYLLVGSDSREGADPTDEDYANVGDAADIGGQRSDSMMVLHREVASGAVSLMSIPRDLWVEIGDGTDKQRINTAYQLGPDVLIRTVQRALSIPIHHYVEINFQGFKSIVDAVGGVTICVQHQSRDKHTGLFMRRGCNTLDGVEGLAYARSRFFEQKIDGEWKVDGSSDIGRSGRQREFVQALVKSAVVGLVDQVA
;
A
#
# COMPACT_ATOMS: atom_id res chain seq x y z
N MET A 1 31.12 -31.97 21.57
CA MET A 1 31.31 -30.89 20.60
C MET A 1 29.95 -30.62 19.94
N GLY A 2 29.20 -29.69 20.47
CA GLY A 2 27.85 -29.38 19.99
C GLY A 2 27.90 -28.15 19.09
N THR A 3 27.64 -28.33 17.81
CA THR A 3 27.55 -27.26 16.83
C THR A 3 26.23 -26.50 17.02
N LYS A 4 26.29 -25.26 17.56
CA LYS A 4 25.20 -24.33 17.61
C LYS A 4 24.77 -23.94 16.16
N ARG A 5 23.66 -24.49 15.68
CA ARG A 5 22.98 -24.05 14.45
C ARG A 5 22.52 -22.61 14.64
N ARG A 6 23.20 -21.65 14.02
CA ARG A 6 22.72 -20.27 13.87
C ARG A 6 21.46 -20.31 13.00
N LYS A 7 20.28 -20.01 13.59
CA LYS A 7 19.06 -19.75 12.82
C LYS A 7 19.30 -18.50 11.95
N LYS A 8 19.34 -18.66 10.63
CA LYS A 8 19.27 -17.53 9.68
C LYS A 8 17.93 -16.82 9.92
N LYS A 9 17.98 -15.57 10.36
CA LYS A 9 16.79 -14.72 10.42
C LYS A 9 16.33 -14.50 8.97
N SER A 10 15.06 -14.73 8.69
CA SER A 10 14.45 -14.57 7.37
C SER A 10 14.49 -13.10 6.96
N PRO A 11 14.86 -12.75 5.72
CA PRO A 11 14.80 -11.37 5.23
C PRO A 11 13.38 -10.78 5.24
N LEU A 12 12.35 -11.63 5.29
CA LEU A 12 10.94 -11.26 5.43
C LEU A 12 10.62 -10.51 6.73
N ILE A 13 11.33 -10.83 7.84
CA ILE A 13 11.14 -10.15 9.12
C ILE A 13 11.61 -8.69 9.03
N SER A 14 12.68 -8.41 8.28
CA SER A 14 13.20 -7.05 8.12
C SER A 14 12.27 -6.13 7.31
N LEU A 15 11.59 -6.67 6.30
CA LEU A 15 10.66 -5.89 5.47
C LEU A 15 9.34 -5.61 6.20
N ALA A 16 8.85 -6.59 6.98
CA ALA A 16 7.69 -6.43 7.85
C ALA A 16 7.86 -5.29 8.86
N VAL A 17 8.98 -5.31 9.54
CA VAL A 17 9.37 -4.26 10.47
C VAL A 17 9.38 -2.91 9.76
N PHE A 18 9.77 -2.82 8.50
CA PHE A 18 9.88 -1.58 7.75
C PHE A 18 8.54 -0.90 7.45
N VAL A 19 7.52 -1.65 7.05
CA VAL A 19 6.19 -1.06 6.75
C VAL A 19 5.41 -0.76 8.02
N VAL A 20 5.48 -1.66 8.99
CA VAL A 20 5.02 -1.36 10.36
C VAL A 20 5.71 -0.11 10.87
N THR A 21 6.97 0.16 10.46
CA THR A 21 7.73 1.35 10.82
C THR A 21 7.27 2.60 10.10
N ALA A 22 7.03 2.55 8.80
CA ALA A 22 6.49 3.69 8.07
C ALA A 22 5.10 4.07 8.60
N LEU A 23 4.32 3.07 9.06
CA LEU A 23 3.01 3.26 9.70
C LEU A 23 3.12 3.58 11.20
N ALA A 24 4.10 3.06 11.94
CA ALA A 24 4.27 3.27 13.39
C ALA A 24 5.06 4.55 13.74
N ILE A 25 5.85 5.10 12.81
CA ILE A 25 6.32 6.51 12.92
C ILE A 25 5.11 7.44 12.96
N ALA A 26 3.96 6.94 12.50
CA ALA A 26 2.70 7.61 12.62
C ALA A 26 2.05 7.55 14.03
N ILE A 27 2.53 6.80 15.00
CA ILE A 27 1.88 6.68 16.33
C ILE A 27 2.81 7.21 17.43
N PRO A 28 2.47 8.30 18.14
CA PRO A 28 3.28 8.74 19.27
C PRO A 28 3.01 7.86 20.49
N GLY A 29 4.03 7.21 21.03
CA GLY A 29 3.88 6.52 22.31
C GLY A 29 4.93 5.50 22.71
N ALA A 30 5.95 5.25 21.92
CA ALA A 30 6.93 4.22 22.25
C ALA A 30 8.38 4.72 22.22
N VAL A 31 8.79 5.47 23.24
CA VAL A 31 10.18 5.97 23.41
C VAL A 31 11.19 4.82 23.63
N GLY A 32 10.75 3.62 23.99
CA GLY A 32 11.59 2.45 24.20
C GLY A 32 11.89 1.61 22.94
N ILE A 33 11.03 1.67 21.94
CA ILE A 33 11.11 0.87 20.71
C ILE A 33 12.06 1.51 19.67
N SER A 34 12.35 2.81 19.82
CA SER A 34 13.10 3.59 18.80
C SER A 34 14.54 3.13 18.56
N ARG A 35 15.21 2.48 19.51
CA ARG A 35 16.62 2.06 19.34
C ARG A 35 16.81 0.75 18.59
N ALA A 36 15.98 -0.27 18.86
CA ALA A 36 16.00 -1.52 18.10
C ALA A 36 15.49 -1.30 16.68
N PHE A 37 14.61 -0.37 16.50
CA PHE A 37 13.94 0.05 15.30
C PHE A 37 14.85 0.83 14.33
N ASN A 38 15.65 1.77 14.83
CA ASN A 38 16.59 2.55 14.01
C ASN A 38 17.71 1.68 13.41
N ALA A 39 18.12 0.60 14.08
CA ALA A 39 19.13 -0.32 13.56
C ALA A 39 18.64 -1.14 12.35
N GLU A 40 17.32 -1.38 12.24
CA GLU A 40 16.72 -2.11 11.12
C GLU A 40 16.35 -1.18 9.94
N LEU A 41 16.21 0.11 10.22
CA LEU A 41 15.98 1.15 9.20
C LEU A 41 17.24 1.51 8.40
N GLU A 42 18.44 1.14 8.86
CA GLU A 42 19.70 1.37 8.13
C GLU A 42 19.76 0.62 6.78
N GLY A 43 18.96 -0.45 6.63
CA GLY A 43 18.85 -1.22 5.38
C GLY A 43 17.85 -0.66 4.36
N VAL A 44 17.11 0.41 4.69
CA VAL A 44 16.11 1.00 3.80
C VAL A 44 16.75 1.93 2.80
N SER A 45 16.58 1.60 1.52
CA SER A 45 17.00 2.47 0.43
C SER A 45 16.23 3.78 0.46
N ARG A 46 16.91 4.88 0.82
CA ARG A 46 16.37 6.23 0.82
C ARG A 46 16.81 6.94 -0.45
N ASN A 47 15.87 7.37 -1.26
CA ASN A 47 16.18 8.18 -2.43
C ASN A 47 16.38 9.64 -1.99
N ALA A 48 17.62 10.04 -1.74
CA ALA A 48 17.97 11.39 -1.31
C ALA A 48 17.55 12.48 -2.33
N ALA A 49 17.40 12.13 -3.61
CA ALA A 49 16.95 13.07 -4.63
C ALA A 49 15.50 13.55 -4.41
N LEU A 50 14.67 12.79 -3.70
CA LEU A 50 13.27 13.16 -3.42
C LEU A 50 13.14 14.20 -2.31
N THR A 51 14.16 14.42 -1.48
CA THR A 51 14.11 15.39 -0.38
C THR A 51 13.87 16.82 -0.85
N THR A 52 14.27 17.16 -2.09
CA THR A 52 14.06 18.48 -2.68
C THR A 52 12.63 18.74 -3.15
N SER A 53 11.85 17.67 -3.41
CA SER A 53 10.46 17.76 -3.86
C SER A 53 9.45 17.60 -2.72
N LEU A 54 9.90 17.07 -1.57
CA LEU A 54 9.08 16.93 -0.38
C LEU A 54 9.02 18.24 0.40
N THR A 55 7.87 18.51 1.02
CA THR A 55 7.72 19.62 1.95
C THR A 55 8.38 19.29 3.30
N GLU A 56 8.89 20.29 3.98
CA GLU A 56 9.39 20.13 5.36
C GLU A 56 8.29 19.62 6.28
N ARG A 57 8.68 18.82 7.28
CA ARG A 57 7.73 18.25 8.23
C ARG A 57 6.99 19.33 9.00
N SER A 58 5.69 19.19 9.13
CA SER A 58 4.88 19.98 10.04
C SER A 58 4.90 19.37 11.45
N PRO A 59 4.93 20.18 12.52
CA PRO A 59 4.75 19.67 13.88
C PRO A 59 3.32 19.19 14.16
N ASP A 60 2.35 19.63 13.37
CA ASP A 60 0.92 19.39 13.60
C ASP A 60 0.39 18.18 12.83
N PHE A 61 0.92 17.95 11.62
CA PHE A 61 0.45 16.86 10.77
C PHE A 61 1.54 16.37 9.80
N GLU A 62 1.36 15.17 9.30
CA GLU A 62 2.20 14.57 8.25
C GLU A 62 1.32 14.01 7.13
N ASN A 63 1.72 14.26 5.88
CA ASN A 63 1.08 13.72 4.68
C ASN A 63 2.03 12.77 3.98
N TYR A 64 1.55 11.56 3.70
CA TYR A 64 2.25 10.51 2.99
C TYR A 64 1.59 10.31 1.63
N LEU A 65 2.33 10.48 0.54
CA LEU A 65 1.87 10.07 -0.77
C LEU A 65 2.18 8.58 -0.95
N LEU A 66 1.12 7.76 -0.92
CA LEU A 66 1.19 6.32 -1.13
C LEU A 66 0.92 6.02 -2.60
N VAL A 67 1.81 5.28 -3.24
CA VAL A 67 1.72 4.91 -4.65
C VAL A 67 1.82 3.40 -4.78
N GLY A 68 0.79 2.80 -5.38
CA GLY A 68 0.81 1.40 -5.76
C GLY A 68 1.27 1.29 -7.21
N SER A 69 2.43 0.68 -7.42
CA SER A 69 3.00 0.41 -8.73
C SER A 69 2.54 -0.95 -9.24
N ASP A 70 2.24 -1.05 -10.53
CA ASP A 70 1.99 -2.32 -11.21
C ASP A 70 3.29 -3.03 -11.63
N SER A 71 4.43 -2.57 -11.08
CA SER A 71 5.71 -3.23 -11.29
C SER A 71 5.66 -4.67 -10.79
N ARG A 72 6.06 -5.57 -11.67
CA ARG A 72 6.18 -7.02 -11.41
C ARG A 72 7.61 -7.42 -11.10
N GLU A 73 8.44 -6.46 -10.78
CA GLU A 73 9.82 -6.71 -10.36
C GLU A 73 9.82 -7.58 -9.11
N GLY A 74 10.55 -8.70 -9.18
CA GLY A 74 10.58 -9.70 -8.12
C GLY A 74 9.41 -10.70 -8.14
N ALA A 75 8.55 -10.71 -9.16
CA ALA A 75 7.54 -11.75 -9.34
C ALA A 75 8.22 -13.10 -9.57
N ASP A 76 7.83 -14.11 -8.78
CA ASP A 76 8.34 -15.47 -8.89
C ASP A 76 7.36 -16.30 -9.75
N PRO A 77 7.83 -16.94 -10.85
CA PRO A 77 7.00 -17.83 -11.66
C PRO A 77 6.37 -19.00 -10.90
N THR A 78 6.88 -19.31 -9.70
CA THR A 78 6.34 -20.35 -8.83
C THR A 78 5.27 -19.88 -7.86
N ASP A 79 5.01 -18.56 -7.79
CA ASP A 79 3.96 -17.99 -6.97
C ASP A 79 2.57 -18.44 -7.48
N GLU A 80 1.66 -18.78 -6.56
CA GLU A 80 0.30 -19.27 -6.88
C GLU A 80 -0.50 -18.26 -7.72
N ASP A 81 -0.24 -16.96 -7.56
CA ASP A 81 -0.93 -15.88 -8.26
C ASP A 81 -0.21 -15.40 -9.52
N TYR A 82 0.91 -16.03 -9.90
CA TYR A 82 1.70 -15.60 -11.06
C TYR A 82 0.87 -15.50 -12.35
N ALA A 83 -0.03 -16.47 -12.59
CA ALA A 83 -0.93 -16.45 -13.75
C ALA A 83 -1.88 -15.24 -13.76
N ASN A 84 -2.22 -14.70 -12.58
CA ASN A 84 -3.11 -13.55 -12.43
C ASN A 84 -2.35 -12.22 -12.38
N VAL A 85 -1.09 -12.25 -11.96
CA VAL A 85 -0.19 -11.09 -11.90
C VAL A 85 0.51 -10.88 -13.24
N GLY A 86 0.97 -11.95 -13.89
CA GLY A 86 1.66 -11.97 -15.20
C GLY A 86 3.15 -11.63 -15.11
N ASP A 87 3.85 -11.72 -16.27
CA ASP A 87 5.29 -11.48 -16.38
C ASP A 87 5.64 -9.97 -16.41
N ALA A 88 6.81 -9.64 -15.91
CA ALA A 88 7.40 -8.30 -16.00
C ALA A 88 7.66 -7.86 -17.46
N ALA A 89 7.88 -8.83 -18.37
CA ALA A 89 8.14 -8.57 -19.79
C ALA A 89 6.89 -8.17 -20.59
N ASP A 90 5.67 -8.46 -20.08
CA ASP A 90 4.42 -8.30 -20.82
C ASP A 90 3.84 -6.87 -20.82
N ILE A 91 4.41 -5.93 -20.05
CA ILE A 91 3.86 -4.58 -19.92
C ILE A 91 4.89 -3.54 -20.28
N GLY A 92 4.63 -2.83 -21.36
CA GLY A 92 5.38 -1.61 -21.73
C GLY A 92 5.07 -0.45 -20.79
N GLY A 93 6.00 -0.15 -19.87
CA GLY A 93 5.97 0.99 -18.97
C GLY A 93 5.33 0.70 -17.60
N GLN A 94 5.94 1.21 -16.54
CA GLN A 94 5.38 1.18 -15.19
C GLN A 94 4.20 2.14 -15.09
N ARG A 95 3.11 1.69 -14.47
CA ARG A 95 1.92 2.52 -14.21
C ARG A 95 1.63 2.51 -12.72
N SER A 96 1.18 3.64 -12.23
CA SER A 96 0.57 3.68 -10.90
C SER A 96 -0.90 3.32 -11.03
N ASP A 97 -1.31 2.20 -10.45
CA ASP A 97 -2.72 1.77 -10.42
C ASP A 97 -3.50 2.41 -9.26
N SER A 98 -2.79 2.85 -8.22
CA SER A 98 -3.40 3.53 -7.08
C SER A 98 -2.50 4.63 -6.53
N MET A 99 -3.10 5.78 -6.25
CA MET A 99 -2.46 6.89 -5.57
C MET A 99 -3.37 7.36 -4.43
N MET A 100 -2.79 7.54 -3.24
CA MET A 100 -3.52 8.00 -2.06
C MET A 100 -2.68 8.98 -1.27
N VAL A 101 -3.32 9.94 -0.61
CA VAL A 101 -2.71 10.71 0.46
C VAL A 101 -3.24 10.19 1.79
N LEU A 102 -2.32 9.73 2.63
CA LEU A 102 -2.57 9.45 4.03
C LEU A 102 -2.19 10.70 4.82
N HIS A 103 -3.16 11.30 5.47
CA HIS A 103 -2.99 12.42 6.38
C HIS A 103 -3.03 11.92 7.82
N ARG A 104 -2.07 12.33 8.61
CA ARG A 104 -1.97 12.00 10.03
C ARG A 104 -1.87 13.26 10.87
N GLU A 105 -2.71 13.40 11.88
CA GLU A 105 -2.55 14.40 12.92
C GLU A 105 -1.53 13.94 13.97
N VAL A 106 -0.54 14.76 14.27
CA VAL A 106 0.52 14.38 15.22
C VAL A 106 -0.01 14.27 16.64
N ALA A 107 -0.84 15.22 17.07
CA ALA A 107 -1.33 15.31 18.44
C ALA A 107 -2.32 14.19 18.81
N SER A 108 -3.26 13.86 17.92
CA SER A 108 -4.30 12.86 18.17
C SER A 108 -3.93 11.46 17.66
N GLY A 109 -2.99 11.37 16.73
CA GLY A 109 -2.69 10.15 15.97
C GLY A 109 -3.79 9.80 14.97
N ALA A 110 -4.79 10.65 14.78
CA ALA A 110 -5.88 10.40 13.83
C ALA A 110 -5.34 10.32 12.40
N VAL A 111 -5.88 9.35 11.64
CA VAL A 111 -5.47 9.08 10.27
C VAL A 111 -6.67 9.19 9.34
N SER A 112 -6.50 9.89 8.23
CA SER A 112 -7.46 9.93 7.13
C SER A 112 -6.80 9.58 5.81
N LEU A 113 -7.59 8.99 4.88
CA LEU A 113 -7.14 8.52 3.58
C LEU A 113 -7.96 9.17 2.47
N MET A 114 -7.26 9.75 1.50
CA MET A 114 -7.84 10.31 0.29
C MET A 114 -7.27 9.61 -0.94
N SER A 115 -8.11 8.97 -1.76
CA SER A 115 -7.69 8.42 -3.05
C SER A 115 -7.62 9.51 -4.11
N ILE A 116 -6.57 9.48 -4.93
CA ILE A 116 -6.41 10.35 -6.10
C ILE A 116 -6.75 9.51 -7.34
N PRO A 117 -7.79 9.89 -8.12
CA PRO A 117 -8.10 9.19 -9.36
C PRO A 117 -6.93 9.30 -10.35
N ARG A 118 -6.45 8.18 -10.88
CA ARG A 118 -5.32 8.13 -11.82
C ARG A 118 -5.55 8.91 -13.12
N ASP A 119 -6.82 9.12 -13.49
CA ASP A 119 -7.23 9.83 -14.69
C ASP A 119 -7.58 11.31 -14.41
N LEU A 120 -7.26 11.81 -13.20
CA LEU A 120 -7.45 13.21 -12.84
C LEU A 120 -6.66 14.10 -13.83
N TRP A 121 -7.35 15.08 -14.46
CA TRP A 121 -6.77 15.93 -15.50
C TRP A 121 -6.16 17.19 -14.87
N VAL A 122 -4.84 17.24 -14.82
CA VAL A 122 -4.08 18.26 -14.07
C VAL A 122 -2.85 18.72 -14.85
N GLU A 123 -2.30 19.87 -14.48
CA GLU A 123 -1.00 20.32 -14.95
C GLU A 123 0.12 19.44 -14.34
N ILE A 124 1.06 18.99 -15.17
CA ILE A 124 2.11 18.05 -14.76
C ILE A 124 3.36 18.78 -14.31
N GLY A 125 3.84 18.44 -13.10
CA GLY A 125 5.04 19.06 -12.51
C GLY A 125 4.90 20.57 -12.42
N ASP A 126 5.92 21.26 -12.91
CA ASP A 126 5.98 22.74 -12.97
C ASP A 126 5.48 23.29 -14.31
N GLY A 127 5.06 22.39 -15.24
CA GLY A 127 4.55 22.77 -16.55
C GLY A 127 3.11 23.29 -16.51
N THR A 128 2.64 23.77 -17.68
CA THR A 128 1.25 24.24 -17.88
C THR A 128 0.39 23.25 -18.67
N ASP A 129 1.03 22.24 -19.24
CA ASP A 129 0.32 21.21 -20.03
C ASP A 129 -0.49 20.29 -19.11
N LYS A 130 -1.78 20.18 -19.40
CA LYS A 130 -2.68 19.30 -18.66
C LYS A 130 -2.67 17.91 -19.27
N GLN A 131 -2.51 16.92 -18.42
CA GLN A 131 -2.58 15.51 -18.75
C GLN A 131 -3.22 14.73 -17.59
N ARG A 132 -3.39 13.41 -17.75
CA ARG A 132 -3.78 12.54 -16.64
C ARG A 132 -2.66 12.51 -15.61
N ILE A 133 -3.01 12.61 -14.33
CA ILE A 133 -2.02 12.62 -13.24
C ILE A 133 -1.09 11.38 -13.25
N ASN A 134 -1.58 10.24 -13.78
CA ASN A 134 -0.78 9.03 -13.94
C ASN A 134 0.44 9.22 -14.89
N THR A 135 0.39 10.20 -15.80
CA THR A 135 1.55 10.56 -16.63
C THR A 135 2.69 11.10 -15.80
N ALA A 136 2.41 11.82 -14.70
CA ALA A 136 3.44 12.34 -13.81
C ALA A 136 4.26 11.22 -13.15
N TYR A 137 3.62 10.07 -12.85
CA TYR A 137 4.31 8.90 -12.31
C TYR A 137 5.38 8.36 -13.28
N GLN A 138 5.07 8.31 -14.59
CA GLN A 138 6.01 7.85 -15.62
C GLN A 138 7.22 8.77 -15.79
N LEU A 139 7.08 10.04 -15.41
CA LEU A 139 8.15 11.04 -15.45
C LEU A 139 9.03 11.04 -14.20
N GLY A 140 8.66 10.24 -13.20
CA GLY A 140 9.39 10.03 -11.97
C GLY A 140 8.69 10.54 -10.71
N PRO A 141 9.10 10.02 -9.54
CA PRO A 141 8.43 10.30 -8.28
C PRO A 141 8.48 11.78 -7.87
N ASP A 142 9.53 12.49 -8.21
CA ASP A 142 9.68 13.93 -7.94
C ASP A 142 8.65 14.76 -8.73
N VAL A 143 8.42 14.42 -10.00
CA VAL A 143 7.38 15.06 -10.83
C VAL A 143 5.99 14.76 -10.29
N LEU A 144 5.75 13.52 -9.87
CA LEU A 144 4.47 13.14 -9.27
C LEU A 144 4.20 13.90 -7.97
N ILE A 145 5.19 14.01 -7.08
CA ILE A 145 5.07 14.76 -5.82
C ILE A 145 4.67 16.20 -6.09
N ARG A 146 5.42 16.92 -6.95
CA ARG A 146 5.09 18.31 -7.31
C ARG A 146 3.71 18.44 -7.96
N THR A 147 3.36 17.49 -8.84
CA THR A 147 2.04 17.47 -9.48
C THR A 147 0.93 17.37 -8.44
N VAL A 148 1.04 16.44 -7.48
CA VAL A 148 0.04 16.23 -6.42
C VAL A 148 -0.05 17.48 -5.53
N GLN A 149 1.10 18.00 -5.07
CA GLN A 149 1.15 19.19 -4.22
C GLN A 149 0.45 20.39 -4.89
N ARG A 150 0.76 20.62 -6.16
CA ARG A 150 0.18 21.74 -6.93
C ARG A 150 -1.30 21.54 -7.20
N ALA A 151 -1.70 20.36 -7.69
CA ALA A 151 -3.06 20.09 -8.13
C ALA A 151 -4.07 20.07 -6.96
N LEU A 152 -3.64 19.61 -5.79
CA LEU A 152 -4.50 19.42 -4.62
C LEU A 152 -4.25 20.46 -3.52
N SER A 153 -3.20 21.28 -3.63
CA SER A 153 -2.75 22.20 -2.59
C SER A 153 -2.49 21.50 -1.25
N ILE A 154 -1.95 20.28 -1.32
CA ILE A 154 -1.63 19.44 -0.16
C ILE A 154 -0.10 19.29 -0.07
N PRO A 155 0.55 19.73 1.01
CA PRO A 155 1.98 19.49 1.20
C PRO A 155 2.23 17.99 1.38
N ILE A 156 3.24 17.43 0.71
CA ILE A 156 3.64 16.03 0.83
C ILE A 156 4.97 15.96 1.58
N HIS A 157 4.96 15.31 2.73
CA HIS A 157 6.14 15.18 3.61
C HIS A 157 6.88 13.86 3.39
N HIS A 158 6.17 12.83 2.93
CA HIS A 158 6.70 11.48 2.70
C HIS A 158 6.16 10.89 1.41
N TYR A 159 7.01 10.14 0.70
CA TYR A 159 6.65 9.35 -0.47
C TYR A 159 6.90 7.87 -0.20
N VAL A 160 5.92 7.04 -0.47
CA VAL A 160 5.98 5.59 -0.29
C VAL A 160 5.47 4.91 -1.55
N GLU A 161 6.31 4.15 -2.20
CA GLU A 161 5.95 3.35 -3.37
C GLU A 161 6.04 1.86 -3.06
N ILE A 162 5.02 1.12 -3.46
CA ILE A 162 4.87 -0.30 -3.15
C ILE A 162 4.48 -1.03 -4.44
N ASN A 163 5.29 -2.01 -4.86
CA ASN A 163 4.98 -2.94 -5.94
C ASN A 163 4.17 -4.15 -5.42
N PHE A 164 3.74 -5.03 -6.32
CA PHE A 164 2.92 -6.19 -5.95
C PHE A 164 3.61 -7.12 -4.96
N GLN A 165 4.90 -7.38 -5.12
CA GLN A 165 5.65 -8.24 -4.20
C GLN A 165 5.81 -7.61 -2.82
N GLY A 166 6.14 -6.31 -2.78
CA GLY A 166 6.19 -5.55 -1.54
C GLY A 166 4.84 -5.54 -0.82
N PHE A 167 3.74 -5.37 -1.57
CA PHE A 167 2.40 -5.42 -1.00
C PHE A 167 2.11 -6.78 -0.33
N LYS A 168 2.34 -7.90 -1.03
CA LYS A 168 2.14 -9.25 -0.46
C LYS A 168 2.96 -9.44 0.81
N SER A 169 4.24 -9.10 0.75
CA SER A 169 5.15 -9.23 1.89
C SER A 169 4.71 -8.44 3.12
N ILE A 170 4.17 -7.23 2.91
CA ILE A 170 3.64 -6.39 3.98
C ILE A 170 2.44 -7.04 4.66
N VAL A 171 1.48 -7.50 3.86
CA VAL A 171 0.26 -8.13 4.37
C VAL A 171 0.60 -9.38 5.17
N ASP A 172 1.48 -10.24 4.65
CA ASP A 172 1.90 -11.47 5.34
C ASP A 172 2.66 -11.18 6.64
N ALA A 173 3.42 -10.11 6.65
CA ALA A 173 4.19 -9.69 7.80
C ALA A 173 3.35 -9.25 9.00
N VAL A 174 2.19 -8.65 8.74
CA VAL A 174 1.22 -8.30 9.82
C VAL A 174 0.30 -9.46 10.18
N GLY A 175 0.49 -10.64 9.58
CA GLY A 175 -0.34 -11.82 9.84
C GLY A 175 -1.67 -11.83 9.08
N GLY A 176 -1.76 -11.07 8.00
CA GLY A 176 -2.96 -10.91 7.18
C GLY A 176 -3.83 -9.71 7.57
N VAL A 177 -4.78 -9.40 6.70
CA VAL A 177 -5.71 -8.28 6.89
C VAL A 177 -7.15 -8.78 6.90
N THR A 178 -7.90 -8.47 7.95
CA THR A 178 -9.30 -8.91 8.08
C THR A 178 -10.24 -7.93 7.38
N ILE A 179 -10.95 -8.44 6.36
CA ILE A 179 -12.01 -7.73 5.63
C ILE A 179 -13.32 -8.46 5.81
N CYS A 180 -14.40 -7.72 6.09
CA CYS A 180 -15.73 -8.28 6.29
C CYS A 180 -16.66 -7.95 5.12
N VAL A 181 -17.28 -8.96 4.52
CA VAL A 181 -18.24 -8.81 3.42
C VAL A 181 -19.62 -9.32 3.79
N GLN A 182 -20.66 -8.61 3.33
CA GLN A 182 -22.05 -8.97 3.63
C GLN A 182 -22.54 -10.19 2.85
N HIS A 183 -21.97 -10.43 1.67
CA HIS A 183 -22.31 -11.54 0.78
C HIS A 183 -21.05 -12.29 0.40
N GLN A 184 -21.17 -13.57 0.05
CA GLN A 184 -20.10 -14.30 -0.60
C GLN A 184 -19.66 -13.51 -1.85
N SER A 185 -18.38 -13.27 -2.00
CA SER A 185 -17.84 -12.38 -3.02
C SER A 185 -16.70 -13.04 -3.80
N ARG A 186 -16.51 -12.63 -5.05
CA ARG A 186 -15.41 -13.12 -5.90
C ARG A 186 -15.05 -12.12 -6.97
N ASP A 187 -13.86 -12.31 -7.54
CA ASP A 187 -13.46 -11.76 -8.83
C ASP A 187 -12.64 -12.81 -9.58
N LYS A 188 -13.17 -13.32 -10.69
CA LYS A 188 -12.53 -14.38 -11.47
C LYS A 188 -11.24 -13.94 -12.16
N HIS A 189 -11.09 -12.62 -12.41
CA HIS A 189 -9.93 -12.08 -13.09
C HIS A 189 -8.72 -11.93 -12.16
N THR A 190 -8.97 -11.76 -10.85
CA THR A 190 -7.92 -11.66 -9.83
C THR A 190 -7.76 -12.94 -9.01
N GLY A 191 -8.63 -13.93 -9.20
CA GLY A 191 -8.66 -15.15 -8.39
C GLY A 191 -9.28 -14.96 -7.00
N LEU A 192 -9.84 -13.78 -6.69
CA LEU A 192 -10.43 -13.49 -5.40
C LEU A 192 -11.65 -14.37 -5.10
N PHE A 193 -11.67 -14.92 -3.89
CA PHE A 193 -12.86 -15.57 -3.34
C PHE A 193 -12.98 -15.29 -1.83
N MET A 194 -14.12 -14.77 -1.40
CA MET A 194 -14.41 -14.44 -0.01
C MET A 194 -15.73 -15.05 0.43
N ARG A 195 -15.76 -15.66 1.60
CA ARG A 195 -17.00 -16.14 2.23
C ARG A 195 -17.74 -14.97 2.86
N ARG A 196 -19.05 -15.10 3.01
CA ARG A 196 -19.85 -14.16 3.80
C ARG A 196 -19.30 -14.06 5.23
N GLY A 197 -19.14 -12.85 5.75
CA GLY A 197 -18.56 -12.58 7.06
C GLY A 197 -17.13 -12.03 6.93
N CYS A 198 -16.37 -12.15 7.98
CA CYS A 198 -14.99 -11.64 8.04
C CYS A 198 -14.00 -12.71 7.53
N ASN A 199 -13.11 -12.29 6.66
CA ASN A 199 -12.07 -13.12 6.07
C ASN A 199 -10.72 -12.46 6.39
N THR A 200 -9.76 -13.22 6.90
CA THR A 200 -8.38 -12.76 7.03
C THR A 200 -7.67 -13.12 5.74
N LEU A 201 -7.33 -12.10 4.97
CA LEU A 201 -6.69 -12.20 3.67
C LEU A 201 -5.17 -12.20 3.87
N ASP A 202 -4.47 -13.15 3.26
CA ASP A 202 -3.00 -13.14 3.13
C ASP A 202 -2.54 -12.17 2.05
N GLY A 203 -1.25 -12.16 1.73
CA GLY A 203 -0.70 -11.24 0.73
C GLY A 203 -1.27 -11.44 -0.67
N VAL A 204 -1.52 -12.69 -1.07
CA VAL A 204 -2.09 -13.04 -2.38
C VAL A 204 -3.56 -12.64 -2.46
N GLU A 205 -4.35 -13.03 -1.48
CA GLU A 205 -5.78 -12.71 -1.40
C GLU A 205 -6.00 -11.20 -1.24
N GLY A 206 -5.17 -10.53 -0.42
CA GLY A 206 -5.19 -9.09 -0.22
C GLY A 206 -4.90 -8.31 -1.51
N LEU A 207 -3.90 -8.76 -2.28
CA LEU A 207 -3.59 -8.20 -3.59
C LEU A 207 -4.73 -8.42 -4.57
N ALA A 208 -5.32 -9.61 -4.60
CA ALA A 208 -6.48 -9.92 -5.44
C ALA A 208 -7.67 -9.02 -5.09
N TYR A 209 -7.94 -8.78 -3.80
CA TYR A 209 -8.99 -7.86 -3.33
C TYR A 209 -8.75 -6.41 -3.75
N ALA A 210 -7.54 -5.89 -3.56
CA ALA A 210 -7.18 -4.53 -3.90
C ALA A 210 -7.16 -4.25 -5.41
N ARG A 211 -6.94 -5.28 -6.25
CA ARG A 211 -6.94 -5.20 -7.72
C ARG A 211 -8.29 -5.46 -8.36
N SER A 212 -9.27 -6.00 -7.61
CA SER A 212 -10.56 -6.43 -8.15
C SER A 212 -11.31 -5.27 -8.83
N ARG A 213 -11.65 -5.44 -10.11
CA ARG A 213 -12.49 -4.54 -10.91
C ARG A 213 -13.85 -5.14 -11.27
N PHE A 214 -13.92 -6.48 -11.26
CA PHE A 214 -15.11 -7.25 -11.58
C PHE A 214 -15.61 -7.97 -10.35
N PHE A 215 -15.76 -7.20 -9.27
CA PHE A 215 -16.21 -7.71 -7.99
C PHE A 215 -17.67 -8.17 -8.09
N GLU A 216 -17.91 -9.46 -7.87
CA GLU A 216 -19.23 -10.07 -7.89
C GLU A 216 -19.65 -10.46 -6.46
N GLN A 217 -20.92 -10.28 -6.16
CA GLN A 217 -21.54 -10.70 -4.90
C GLN A 217 -22.66 -11.69 -5.17
N LYS A 218 -22.79 -12.70 -4.32
CA LYS A 218 -23.86 -13.70 -4.41
C LYS A 218 -25.09 -13.20 -3.63
N ILE A 219 -26.04 -12.63 -4.35
CA ILE A 219 -27.30 -12.07 -3.82
C ILE A 219 -28.46 -12.93 -4.31
N ASP A 220 -29.29 -13.44 -3.41
CA ASP A 220 -30.44 -14.30 -3.72
C ASP A 220 -30.06 -15.56 -4.54
N GLY A 221 -28.85 -16.11 -4.27
CA GLY A 221 -28.33 -17.28 -4.95
C GLY A 221 -27.63 -17.00 -6.30
N GLU A 222 -27.74 -15.80 -6.83
CA GLU A 222 -27.15 -15.39 -8.11
C GLU A 222 -25.92 -14.49 -7.92
N TRP A 223 -24.94 -14.63 -8.83
CA TRP A 223 -23.78 -13.75 -8.86
C TRP A 223 -24.11 -12.45 -9.60
N LYS A 224 -24.04 -11.33 -8.89
CA LYS A 224 -24.27 -10.00 -9.41
C LYS A 224 -22.99 -9.18 -9.35
N VAL A 225 -22.62 -8.57 -10.48
CA VAL A 225 -21.44 -7.70 -10.56
C VAL A 225 -21.73 -6.42 -9.80
N ASP A 226 -20.79 -6.00 -8.96
CA ASP A 226 -20.77 -4.65 -8.40
C ASP A 226 -20.49 -3.65 -9.55
N GLY A 227 -21.50 -2.92 -9.99
CA GLY A 227 -21.42 -1.97 -11.09
C GLY A 227 -20.51 -0.76 -10.83
N SER A 228 -19.89 -0.66 -9.66
CA SER A 228 -19.05 0.48 -9.25
C SER A 228 -17.66 0.48 -9.91
N SER A 229 -17.23 -0.63 -10.56
CA SER A 229 -15.99 -0.73 -11.34
C SER A 229 -14.76 -0.07 -10.67
N ASP A 230 -14.19 0.99 -11.24
CA ASP A 230 -13.00 1.68 -10.71
C ASP A 230 -13.28 2.45 -9.40
N ILE A 231 -14.50 2.95 -9.21
CA ILE A 231 -14.89 3.61 -7.96
C ILE A 231 -14.93 2.58 -6.83
N GLY A 232 -15.52 1.41 -7.09
CA GLY A 232 -15.55 0.30 -6.14
C GLY A 232 -14.15 -0.21 -5.81
N ARG A 233 -13.27 -0.31 -6.81
CA ARG A 233 -11.86 -0.66 -6.58
C ARG A 233 -11.19 0.36 -5.66
N SER A 234 -11.32 1.65 -5.91
CA SER A 234 -10.75 2.70 -5.05
C SER A 234 -11.31 2.66 -3.63
N GLY A 235 -12.59 2.29 -3.47
CA GLY A 235 -13.22 2.03 -2.18
C GLY A 235 -12.57 0.86 -1.44
N ARG A 236 -12.45 -0.30 -2.11
CA ARG A 236 -11.79 -1.49 -1.56
C ARG A 236 -10.34 -1.25 -1.18
N GLN A 237 -9.59 -0.50 -2.00
CA GLN A 237 -8.21 -0.12 -1.68
C GLN A 237 -8.13 0.72 -0.40
N ARG A 238 -9.00 1.71 -0.22
CA ARG A 238 -9.04 2.51 1.01
C ARG A 238 -9.40 1.66 2.23
N GLU A 239 -10.43 0.82 2.10
CA GLU A 239 -10.83 -0.10 3.16
C GLU A 239 -9.69 -1.03 3.56
N PHE A 240 -8.98 -1.60 2.57
CA PHE A 240 -7.85 -2.47 2.80
C PHE A 240 -6.70 -1.76 3.52
N VAL A 241 -6.31 -0.56 3.07
CA VAL A 241 -5.25 0.22 3.73
C VAL A 241 -5.64 0.59 5.16
N GLN A 242 -6.89 0.97 5.40
CA GLN A 242 -7.37 1.24 6.77
C GLN A 242 -7.32 0.00 7.66
N ALA A 243 -7.72 -1.16 7.14
CA ALA A 243 -7.66 -2.42 7.85
C ALA A 243 -6.22 -2.86 8.11
N LEU A 244 -5.31 -2.69 7.13
CA LEU A 244 -3.88 -2.96 7.25
C LEU A 244 -3.24 -2.12 8.36
N VAL A 245 -3.52 -0.81 8.39
CA VAL A 245 -3.04 0.09 9.45
C VAL A 245 -3.52 -0.41 10.83
N LYS A 246 -4.80 -0.79 10.93
CA LYS A 246 -5.36 -1.32 12.17
C LYS A 246 -4.70 -2.63 12.60
N SER A 247 -4.49 -3.57 11.68
CA SER A 247 -3.80 -4.84 11.97
C SER A 247 -2.36 -4.62 12.44
N ALA A 248 -1.63 -3.69 11.81
CA ALA A 248 -0.28 -3.34 12.20
C ALA A 248 -0.20 -2.78 13.63
N VAL A 249 -1.18 -1.96 14.03
CA VAL A 249 -1.24 -1.41 15.40
C VAL A 249 -1.54 -2.49 16.43
N VAL A 250 -2.50 -3.36 16.16
CA VAL A 250 -2.86 -4.46 17.07
C VAL A 250 -1.70 -5.44 17.24
N GLY A 251 -1.04 -5.84 16.14
CA GLY A 251 0.11 -6.73 16.18
C GLY A 251 1.30 -6.18 16.98
N LEU A 252 1.46 -4.85 17.02
CA LEU A 252 2.47 -4.20 17.88
C LEU A 252 2.12 -4.28 19.36
N VAL A 253 0.85 -4.15 19.72
CA VAL A 253 0.40 -4.22 21.13
C VAL A 253 0.57 -5.63 21.68
N ASP A 254 0.24 -6.67 20.88
CA ASP A 254 0.35 -8.06 21.28
C ASP A 254 1.80 -8.57 21.42
N GLN A 255 2.78 -7.89 20.81
CA GLN A 255 4.22 -8.21 20.94
C GLN A 255 4.88 -7.56 22.15
N VAL A 256 4.22 -6.61 22.81
CA VAL A 256 4.75 -5.84 23.96
C VAL A 256 4.11 -6.30 25.28
N ALA A 257 3.04 -7.10 25.25
CA ALA A 257 2.36 -7.70 26.39
C ALA A 257 2.90 -9.09 26.73
#